data_37c98b67128e5dc93affab8a446c110c
#
_entry.id   37c98b67128e5dc93affab8a446c110c
#
_cell.length_a   1.000
_cell.length_b   1.000
_cell.length_c   1.000
_cell.angle_alpha   90.00
_cell.angle_beta   90.00
_cell.angle_gamma   90.00
#
_symmetry.space_group_name_H-M   'P 1'
#
loop_
_entity.id
_entity.type
_entity.pdbx_description
1 polymer ?
#
loop_
_entity_poly.entity_id
_entity_poly.type
_entity_poly.pdbx_seq_one_letter_code
_entity_poly.pdbx_strand_id
1 'polypeptide(L)'
;MVIIAQASAQSLDVKPDPNAPCLKDKNLPTFTLNLIDGREVTNKTIPKFKYTCIIFFSPDCSHCETEAATINKYKDKLTNVLFIWDSYRDMIAIQAFADKFKFVGRPNILIGRDPSYMIPTFFRPKMTPFVALYKNNQLVKVYEKGADIFDLIKIIESK
;
A
#
# COMPACT_ATOMS: atom_id res chain seq x y z
N MET A 1 -19.90 -20.78 -38.83
CA MET A 1 -19.85 -19.40 -38.27
C MET A 1 -19.88 -19.55 -36.75
N VAL A 2 -18.70 -19.47 -36.11
CA VAL A 2 -18.55 -19.66 -34.66
C VAL A 2 -18.58 -18.28 -34.02
N ILE A 3 -19.63 -18.02 -33.23
CA ILE A 3 -19.74 -16.77 -32.45
C ILE A 3 -18.92 -16.99 -31.19
N ILE A 4 -17.73 -16.38 -31.13
CA ILE A 4 -16.93 -16.29 -29.90
C ILE A 4 -17.55 -15.21 -29.04
N ALA A 5 -18.31 -15.62 -28.01
CA ALA A 5 -18.78 -14.69 -26.99
C ALA A 5 -17.56 -14.19 -26.17
N GLN A 6 -17.18 -12.95 -26.38
CA GLN A 6 -16.23 -12.26 -25.52
C GLN A 6 -16.91 -12.02 -24.18
N ALA A 7 -16.57 -12.83 -23.19
CA ALA A 7 -16.91 -12.53 -21.79
C ALA A 7 -16.12 -11.28 -21.38
N SER A 8 -16.76 -10.14 -21.39
CA SER A 8 -16.26 -8.94 -20.75
C SER A 8 -16.17 -9.21 -19.25
N ALA A 9 -14.96 -9.39 -18.75
CA ALA A 9 -14.70 -9.42 -17.31
C ALA A 9 -15.12 -8.05 -16.76
N GLN A 10 -16.31 -7.98 -16.17
CA GLN A 10 -16.74 -6.82 -15.41
C GLN A 10 -15.79 -6.68 -14.22
N SER A 11 -14.92 -5.70 -14.28
CA SER A 11 -14.11 -5.26 -13.15
C SER A 11 -15.09 -4.88 -12.03
N LEU A 12 -15.18 -5.72 -11.00
CA LEU A 12 -15.95 -5.40 -9.80
C LEU A 12 -15.36 -4.11 -9.22
N ASP A 13 -16.12 -3.04 -9.32
CA ASP A 13 -15.74 -1.74 -8.78
C ASP A 13 -15.92 -1.78 -7.26
N VAL A 14 -14.80 -2.00 -6.54
CA VAL A 14 -14.80 -2.06 -5.08
C VAL A 14 -14.87 -0.64 -4.54
N LYS A 15 -16.05 -0.26 -4.05
CA LYS A 15 -16.25 1.06 -3.44
C LYS A 15 -15.70 1.10 -2.02
N PRO A 16 -15.15 2.23 -1.58
CA PRO A 16 -14.73 2.44 -0.20
C PRO A 16 -15.87 2.19 0.81
N ASP A 17 -15.49 1.81 2.03
CA ASP A 17 -16.46 1.79 3.13
C ASP A 17 -16.94 3.23 3.39
N PRO A 18 -18.26 3.52 3.31
CA PRO A 18 -18.78 4.86 3.48
C PRO A 18 -18.56 5.44 4.89
N ASN A 19 -18.22 4.60 5.86
CA ASN A 19 -17.91 4.99 7.23
C ASN A 19 -16.41 5.02 7.54
N ALA A 20 -15.53 4.84 6.54
CA ALA A 20 -14.09 4.89 6.76
C ALA A 20 -13.66 6.28 7.21
N PRO A 21 -12.92 6.41 8.33
CA PRO A 21 -12.44 7.70 8.83
C PRO A 21 -11.66 8.52 7.80
N CYS A 22 -10.90 7.88 6.90
CA CYS A 22 -10.14 8.52 5.83
C CYS A 22 -11.00 9.32 4.84
N LEU A 23 -12.31 9.11 4.79
CA LEU A 23 -13.21 9.90 3.95
C LEU A 23 -13.39 11.32 4.49
N LYS A 24 -13.29 11.49 5.81
CA LYS A 24 -13.45 12.78 6.51
C LYS A 24 -12.11 13.40 6.88
N ASP A 25 -11.18 12.60 7.42
CA ASP A 25 -9.84 13.05 7.76
C ASP A 25 -8.85 12.69 6.65
N LYS A 26 -8.31 13.71 6.00
CA LYS A 26 -7.35 13.56 4.90
C LYS A 26 -5.89 13.59 5.35
N ASN A 27 -5.64 13.81 6.64
CA ASN A 27 -4.29 13.77 7.18
C ASN A 27 -3.75 12.34 7.24
N LEU A 28 -2.41 12.22 7.22
CA LEU A 28 -1.76 10.94 7.48
C LEU A 28 -2.20 10.41 8.86
N PRO A 29 -2.76 9.19 8.95
CA PRO A 29 -3.27 8.67 10.21
C PRO A 29 -2.17 8.49 11.24
N THR A 30 -2.55 8.53 12.51
CA THR A 30 -1.67 8.07 13.59
C THR A 30 -1.56 6.55 13.52
N PHE A 31 -0.35 6.04 13.51
CA PHE A 31 -0.05 4.61 13.57
C PHE A 31 1.28 4.35 14.28
N THR A 32 1.47 3.11 14.70
CA THR A 32 2.74 2.55 15.16
C THR A 32 3.00 1.30 14.33
N LEU A 33 4.17 1.18 13.74
CA LEU A 33 4.56 0.04 12.93
C LEU A 33 5.84 -0.58 13.51
N ASN A 34 5.75 -1.85 13.89
CA ASN A 34 6.90 -2.66 14.28
C ASN A 34 7.53 -3.24 13.02
N LEU A 35 8.72 -2.76 12.66
CA LEU A 35 9.42 -3.16 11.45
C LEU A 35 10.09 -4.53 11.60
N ILE A 36 10.32 -5.20 10.46
CA ILE A 36 11.04 -6.49 10.41
C ILE A 36 12.48 -6.41 10.94
N ASP A 37 13.10 -5.24 10.95
CA ASP A 37 14.45 -5.02 11.49
C ASP A 37 14.47 -4.72 13.01
N GLY A 38 13.33 -4.84 13.68
CA GLY A 38 13.17 -4.64 15.12
C GLY A 38 12.95 -3.18 15.53
N ARG A 39 13.00 -2.23 14.62
CA ARG A 39 12.67 -0.83 14.94
C ARG A 39 11.16 -0.64 15.03
N GLU A 40 10.77 0.32 15.85
CA GLU A 40 9.41 0.85 15.88
C GLU A 40 9.40 2.23 15.23
N VAL A 41 8.43 2.49 14.34
CA VAL A 41 8.21 3.79 13.73
C VAL A 41 6.75 4.23 13.89
N THR A 42 6.55 5.53 13.88
CA THR A 42 5.23 6.14 13.92
C THR A 42 5.06 7.10 12.74
N ASN A 43 3.84 7.58 12.51
CA ASN A 43 3.59 8.62 11.50
C ASN A 43 4.43 9.90 11.72
N LYS A 44 5.00 10.11 12.93
CA LYS A 44 5.87 11.26 13.26
C LYS A 44 7.36 10.98 13.02
N THR A 45 7.78 9.71 13.02
CA THR A 45 9.19 9.31 12.95
C THR A 45 9.58 8.67 11.62
N ILE A 46 8.64 8.43 10.71
CA ILE A 46 8.93 7.94 9.36
C ILE A 46 9.81 8.93 8.58
N PRO A 47 10.64 8.46 7.63
CA PRO A 47 11.40 9.31 6.74
C PRO A 47 10.49 10.27 5.96
N LYS A 48 10.96 11.49 5.73
CA LYS A 48 10.21 12.50 4.97
C LYS A 48 10.41 12.29 3.48
N PHE A 49 9.32 11.99 2.79
CA PHE A 49 9.23 11.93 1.34
C PHE A 49 8.11 12.86 0.86
N LYS A 50 8.18 13.27 -0.42
CA LYS A 50 7.09 14.07 -1.02
C LYS A 50 5.79 13.28 -1.09
N TYR A 51 5.91 11.99 -1.38
CA TYR A 51 4.79 11.05 -1.44
C TYR A 51 4.98 9.91 -0.45
N THR A 52 3.87 9.45 0.12
CA THR A 52 3.82 8.26 0.97
C THR A 52 2.68 7.37 0.50
N CYS A 53 3.00 6.12 0.21
CA CYS A 53 2.01 5.07 -0.06
C CYS A 53 1.91 4.16 1.15
N ILE A 54 0.73 4.11 1.78
CA ILE A 54 0.42 3.10 2.79
C ILE A 54 -0.24 1.93 2.08
N ILE A 55 0.32 0.74 2.23
CA ILE A 55 -0.16 -0.49 1.61
C ILE A 55 -0.52 -1.49 2.71
N PHE A 56 -1.82 -1.77 2.84
CA PHE A 56 -2.29 -2.85 3.71
C PHE A 56 -2.32 -4.14 2.92
N PHE A 57 -1.59 -5.16 3.38
CA PHE A 57 -1.37 -6.38 2.62
C PHE A 57 -1.43 -7.66 3.48
N SER A 58 -1.51 -8.80 2.79
CA SER A 58 -1.30 -10.11 3.39
C SER A 58 -0.16 -10.83 2.66
N PRO A 59 0.83 -11.42 3.36
CA PRO A 59 1.96 -12.12 2.73
C PRO A 59 1.58 -13.32 1.87
N ASP A 60 0.42 -13.92 2.11
CA ASP A 60 -0.15 -15.07 1.39
C ASP A 60 -1.15 -14.66 0.28
N CYS A 61 -1.19 -13.40 -0.07
CA CYS A 61 -2.09 -12.86 -1.09
C CYS A 61 -1.37 -12.69 -2.44
N SER A 62 -1.79 -13.40 -3.48
CA SER A 62 -1.20 -13.33 -4.82
C SER A 62 -1.28 -11.94 -5.45
N HIS A 63 -2.35 -11.18 -5.20
CA HIS A 63 -2.47 -9.80 -5.67
C HIS A 63 -1.48 -8.86 -4.98
N CYS A 64 -1.17 -9.10 -3.70
CA CYS A 64 -0.14 -8.36 -2.97
C CYS A 64 1.27 -8.66 -3.52
N GLU A 65 1.52 -9.91 -3.90
CA GLU A 65 2.76 -10.28 -4.59
C GLU A 65 2.90 -9.58 -5.94
N THR A 66 1.81 -9.49 -6.71
CA THR A 66 1.78 -8.74 -7.98
C THR A 66 2.04 -7.25 -7.75
N GLU A 67 1.45 -6.65 -6.71
CA GLU A 67 1.69 -5.25 -6.32
C GLU A 67 3.18 -5.02 -6.01
N ALA A 68 3.78 -5.89 -5.20
CA ALA A 68 5.20 -5.82 -4.83
C ALA A 68 6.13 -5.96 -6.05
N ALA A 69 5.85 -6.92 -6.93
CA ALA A 69 6.61 -7.11 -8.17
C ALA A 69 6.49 -5.91 -9.10
N THR A 70 5.30 -5.31 -9.19
CA THR A 70 5.04 -4.12 -10.03
C THR A 70 5.79 -2.91 -9.51
N ILE A 71 5.78 -2.65 -8.19
CA ILE A 71 6.54 -1.57 -7.56
C ILE A 71 8.04 -1.77 -7.80
N ASN A 72 8.54 -3.01 -7.71
CA ASN A 72 9.94 -3.32 -8.01
C ASN A 72 10.30 -3.04 -9.47
N LYS A 73 9.42 -3.40 -10.41
CA LYS A 73 9.64 -3.17 -11.85
C LYS A 73 9.79 -1.68 -12.17
N TYR A 74 9.04 -0.82 -11.50
CA TYR A 74 9.02 0.63 -11.74
C TYR A 74 9.77 1.44 -10.68
N LYS A 75 10.61 0.81 -9.85
CA LYS A 75 11.29 1.44 -8.71
C LYS A 75 12.05 2.73 -9.05
N ASP A 76 12.64 2.81 -10.24
CA ASP A 76 13.43 3.97 -10.67
C ASP A 76 12.56 5.22 -10.91
N LYS A 77 11.26 5.04 -11.16
CA LYS A 77 10.28 6.12 -11.26
C LYS A 77 9.63 6.49 -9.92
N LEU A 78 9.90 5.72 -8.87
CA LEU A 78 9.24 5.80 -7.57
C LEU A 78 10.20 6.24 -6.44
N THR A 79 11.33 6.84 -6.79
CA THR A 79 12.39 7.20 -5.82
C THR A 79 12.00 8.26 -4.81
N ASN A 80 10.97 9.06 -5.12
CA ASN A 80 10.42 10.10 -4.23
C ASN A 80 9.19 9.65 -3.43
N VAL A 81 8.91 8.34 -3.43
CA VAL A 81 7.79 7.73 -2.72
C VAL A 81 8.31 6.86 -1.58
N LEU A 82 7.82 7.09 -0.38
CA LEU A 82 7.96 6.17 0.75
C LEU A 82 6.82 5.15 0.68
N PHE A 83 7.15 3.87 0.64
CA PHE A 83 6.20 2.78 0.73
C PHE A 83 6.17 2.21 2.15
N ILE A 84 5.02 2.22 2.79
CA ILE A 84 4.76 1.66 4.10
C ILE A 84 3.86 0.44 3.93
N TRP A 85 4.45 -0.74 4.07
CA TRP A 85 3.75 -2.02 3.96
C TRP A 85 3.34 -2.49 5.36
N ASP A 86 2.05 -2.47 5.63
CA ASP A 86 1.46 -2.90 6.89
C ASP A 86 0.68 -4.21 6.73
N SER A 87 0.89 -5.12 7.66
CA SER A 87 0.14 -6.36 7.74
C SER A 87 -0.18 -6.72 9.19
N TYR A 88 -1.31 -7.40 9.38
CA TYR A 88 -1.68 -7.97 10.68
C TYR A 88 -1.11 -9.37 10.92
N ARG A 89 -0.42 -9.94 9.92
CA ARG A 89 0.14 -11.29 10.00
C ARG A 89 1.36 -11.34 10.93
N ASP A 90 1.82 -12.55 11.22
CA ASP A 90 3.03 -12.72 12.02
C ASP A 90 4.28 -12.20 11.32
N MET A 91 5.28 -11.83 12.12
CA MET A 91 6.51 -11.21 11.62
C MET A 91 7.35 -12.14 10.75
N ILE A 92 7.23 -13.48 10.93
CA ILE A 92 7.95 -14.46 10.13
C ILE A 92 7.42 -14.43 8.70
N ALA A 93 6.10 -14.41 8.52
CA ALA A 93 5.47 -14.33 7.21
C ALA A 93 5.77 -12.98 6.53
N ILE A 94 5.75 -11.87 7.27
CA ILE A 94 6.09 -10.54 6.76
C ILE A 94 7.57 -10.49 6.32
N GLN A 95 8.48 -11.06 7.11
CA GLN A 95 9.90 -11.15 6.77
C GLN A 95 10.12 -11.96 5.48
N ALA A 96 9.48 -13.13 5.36
CA ALA A 96 9.58 -13.96 4.17
C ALA A 96 9.10 -13.23 2.90
N PHE A 97 8.03 -12.45 3.01
CA PHE A 97 7.55 -11.60 1.91
C PHE A 97 8.57 -10.52 1.55
N ALA A 98 9.14 -9.82 2.55
CA ALA A 98 10.15 -8.78 2.33
C ALA A 98 11.42 -9.34 1.66
N ASP A 99 11.85 -10.53 2.05
CA ASP A 99 13.00 -11.22 1.46
C ASP A 99 12.72 -11.62 0.01
N LYS A 100 11.55 -12.20 -0.26
CA LYS A 100 11.10 -12.61 -1.60
C LYS A 100 11.14 -11.44 -2.58
N PHE A 101 10.68 -10.26 -2.17
CA PHE A 101 10.62 -9.06 -3.02
C PHE A 101 11.82 -8.12 -2.85
N LYS A 102 12.84 -8.52 -2.10
CA LYS A 102 14.08 -7.74 -1.89
C LYS A 102 13.79 -6.33 -1.36
N PHE A 103 12.94 -6.25 -0.36
CA PHE A 103 12.58 -4.99 0.29
C PHE A 103 13.57 -4.58 1.37
N VAL A 104 14.28 -5.55 1.95
CA VAL A 104 15.26 -5.33 3.02
C VAL A 104 16.36 -4.37 2.55
N GLY A 105 16.67 -3.37 3.38
CA GLY A 105 17.73 -2.39 3.10
C GLY A 105 17.34 -1.28 2.10
N ARG A 106 16.13 -1.27 1.58
CA ARG A 106 15.70 -0.18 0.69
C ARG A 106 15.25 1.04 1.52
N PRO A 107 15.84 2.23 1.26
CA PRO A 107 15.62 3.41 2.09
C PRO A 107 14.18 3.97 1.99
N ASN A 108 13.48 3.65 0.92
CA ASN A 108 12.10 4.11 0.67
C ASN A 108 11.04 3.02 0.91
N ILE A 109 11.39 1.94 1.61
CA ILE A 109 10.43 0.89 2.01
C ILE A 109 10.52 0.67 3.52
N LEU A 110 9.39 0.78 4.18
CA LEU A 110 9.15 0.32 5.54
C LEU A 110 8.14 -0.82 5.48
N ILE A 111 8.42 -1.92 6.13
CA ILE A 111 7.54 -3.08 6.16
C ILE A 111 7.48 -3.68 7.55
N GLY A 112 6.29 -3.97 8.03
CA GLY A 112 6.10 -4.49 9.37
C GLY A 112 4.65 -4.72 9.74
N ARG A 113 4.41 -4.74 11.05
CA ARG A 113 3.11 -5.00 11.65
C ARG A 113 2.65 -3.80 12.46
N ASP A 114 1.41 -3.37 12.25
CA ASP A 114 0.69 -2.46 13.12
C ASP A 114 0.04 -3.26 14.27
N PRO A 115 0.61 -3.24 15.49
CA PRO A 115 0.12 -4.04 16.61
C PRO A 115 -1.24 -3.57 17.14
N SER A 116 -1.62 -2.34 16.83
CA SER A 116 -2.85 -1.70 17.34
C SER A 116 -3.95 -1.61 16.28
N TYR A 117 -3.74 -2.15 15.09
CA TYR A 117 -4.70 -2.12 13.98
C TYR A 117 -5.20 -0.70 13.63
N MET A 118 -4.36 0.30 13.80
CA MET A 118 -4.73 1.70 13.53
C MET A 118 -4.92 1.95 12.02
N ILE A 119 -4.03 1.40 11.19
CA ILE A 119 -4.10 1.53 9.73
C ILE A 119 -5.39 0.89 9.18
N PRO A 120 -5.68 -0.39 9.42
CA PRO A 120 -6.93 -0.98 8.91
C PRO A 120 -8.19 -0.36 9.52
N THR A 121 -8.14 0.11 10.77
CA THR A 121 -9.28 0.81 11.39
C THR A 121 -9.57 2.15 10.71
N PHE A 122 -8.53 2.89 10.32
CA PHE A 122 -8.65 4.19 9.67
C PHE A 122 -9.17 4.09 8.23
N PHE A 123 -8.67 3.13 7.46
CA PHE A 123 -9.04 2.98 6.06
C PHE A 123 -10.22 2.04 5.81
N ARG A 124 -10.47 1.08 6.70
CA ARG A 124 -11.47 0.02 6.57
C ARG A 124 -11.40 -0.71 5.22
N PRO A 125 -10.22 -1.25 4.85
CA PRO A 125 -10.05 -1.92 3.58
C PRO A 125 -10.94 -3.17 3.50
N LYS A 126 -11.56 -3.40 2.36
CA LYS A 126 -12.41 -4.57 2.11
C LYS A 126 -11.62 -5.77 1.61
N MET A 127 -10.45 -5.52 1.05
CA MET A 127 -9.56 -6.55 0.52
C MET A 127 -8.10 -6.07 0.53
N THR A 128 -7.19 -6.99 0.23
CA THR A 128 -5.76 -6.73 0.04
C THR A 128 -5.34 -7.01 -1.40
N PRO A 129 -4.37 -6.26 -1.94
CA PRO A 129 -3.76 -5.08 -1.34
C PRO A 129 -4.68 -3.86 -1.42
N PHE A 130 -4.68 -3.07 -0.35
CA PHE A 130 -5.28 -1.75 -0.32
C PHE A 130 -4.14 -0.71 -0.34
N VAL A 131 -4.28 0.37 -1.10
CA VAL A 131 -3.24 1.40 -1.21
C VAL A 131 -3.82 2.79 -0.99
N ALA A 132 -3.19 3.58 -0.12
CA ALA A 132 -3.52 4.99 0.09
C ALA A 132 -2.31 5.86 -0.26
N LEU A 133 -2.46 6.76 -1.23
CA LEU A 133 -1.43 7.69 -1.67
C LEU A 133 -1.60 9.04 -0.99
N TYR A 134 -0.55 9.49 -0.35
CA TYR A 134 -0.43 10.80 0.29
C TYR A 134 0.61 11.67 -0.43
N LYS A 135 0.35 12.98 -0.50
CA LYS A 135 1.31 14.01 -0.91
C LYS A 135 1.44 15.01 0.23
N ASN A 136 2.65 15.19 0.76
CA ASN A 136 2.89 16.09 1.90
C ASN A 136 1.93 15.80 3.08
N ASN A 137 1.73 14.54 3.41
CA ASN A 137 0.84 14.04 4.47
C ASN A 137 -0.67 14.32 4.26
N GLN A 138 -1.09 14.71 3.05
CA GLN A 138 -2.50 14.85 2.67
C GLN A 138 -2.90 13.73 1.70
N LEU A 139 -4.04 13.10 1.97
CA LEU A 139 -4.57 12.01 1.16
C LEU A 139 -4.93 12.51 -0.24
N VAL A 140 -4.33 11.89 -1.26
CA VAL A 140 -4.58 12.19 -2.67
C VAL A 140 -5.55 11.19 -3.28
N LYS A 141 -5.30 9.90 -3.05
CA LYS A 141 -6.08 8.82 -3.68
C LYS A 141 -6.02 7.53 -2.88
N VAL A 142 -7.11 6.77 -2.98
CA VAL A 142 -7.24 5.42 -2.43
C VAL A 142 -7.46 4.45 -3.59
N TYR A 143 -6.81 3.29 -3.51
CA TYR A 143 -7.00 2.17 -4.43
C TYR A 143 -7.43 0.96 -3.61
N GLU A 144 -8.68 0.54 -3.78
CA GLU A 144 -9.31 -0.49 -2.94
C GLU A 144 -8.84 -1.93 -3.24
N LYS A 145 -8.15 -2.15 -4.37
CA LYS A 145 -7.68 -3.46 -4.81
C LYS A 145 -6.29 -3.44 -5.45
N GLY A 146 -5.40 -2.64 -4.89
CA GLY A 146 -4.06 -2.41 -5.45
C GLY A 146 -3.99 -1.20 -6.37
N ALA A 147 -2.81 -0.60 -6.47
CA ALA A 147 -2.61 0.59 -7.27
C ALA A 147 -2.55 0.28 -8.77
N ASP A 148 -3.21 1.11 -9.57
CA ASP A 148 -2.83 1.23 -10.96
C ASP A 148 -1.49 1.98 -11.03
N ILE A 149 -0.42 1.26 -11.37
CA ILE A 149 0.94 1.81 -11.35
C ILE A 149 1.13 2.99 -12.29
N PHE A 150 0.45 3.00 -13.44
CA PHE A 150 0.56 4.09 -14.40
C PHE A 150 -0.17 5.34 -13.94
N ASP A 151 -1.32 5.17 -13.30
CA ASP A 151 -2.04 6.26 -12.66
C ASP A 151 -1.24 6.83 -11.48
N LEU A 152 -0.66 5.98 -10.66
CA LEU A 152 0.21 6.39 -9.55
C LEU A 152 1.42 7.18 -10.05
N ILE A 153 2.13 6.69 -11.06
CA ILE A 153 3.28 7.38 -11.68
C ILE A 153 2.84 8.72 -12.26
N LYS A 154 1.71 8.78 -12.97
CA LYS A 154 1.16 10.02 -13.52
C LYS A 154 0.91 11.07 -12.43
N ILE A 155 0.35 10.68 -11.27
CA ILE A 155 0.13 11.58 -10.14
C ILE A 155 1.47 12.08 -9.58
N ILE A 156 2.45 11.19 -9.43
CA ILE A 156 3.77 11.51 -8.86
C ILE A 156 4.56 12.46 -9.77
N GLU A 157 4.47 12.28 -11.09
CA GLU A 157 5.17 13.09 -12.09
C GLU A 157 4.44 14.41 -12.39
N SER A 158 3.15 14.55 -12.00
CA SER A 158 2.43 15.81 -12.13
C SER A 158 3.02 16.88 -11.19
N LYS A 159 3.29 18.08 -11.76
CA LYS A 159 3.87 19.23 -11.03
C LYS A 159 2.90 19.84 -10.01
#